data_a78f5bcdcdd196c79b576b1ec19df2ab
#
_entry.id   a78f5bcdcdd196c79b576b1ec19df2ab
#
_cell.length_a   1.000
_cell.length_b   1.000
_cell.length_c   1.000
_cell.angle_alpha   90.00
_cell.angle_beta   90.00
_cell.angle_gamma   90.00
#
_symmetry.space_group_name_H-M   'P 1'
#
loop_
_entity.id
_entity.type
_entity.pdbx_description
1 polymer ?
#
loop_
_entity_poly.entity_id
_entity_poly.type
_entity_poly.pdbx_seq_one_letter_code
_entity_poly.pdbx_strand_id
1 'polypeptide(L)'
;MAESMKGMHRTHRCTELSAANVGEKVTVMGWVQKSRNKGGIIFVDLRDRSGILQIIFEGKDIDEAGFAKAEKLRSEYVIAVTGIVESRGGQVNENLATGAIEIRANDIRVLSESETPPFPIEENSKTKEELRLKYRYLDLRRPDIQKNLIMRSKVATLIRQFLSDEGFLEIETPILNKSTPEGARDYLVPSRVHPGEFYALPQSPQLFKQLLMVSGYDRYFQIAKCFRDEDLRADRQPEFTQVDMELSFVDVDDVIEVNERLLKKMFKETIGVEVSLPIQRMTYKEAMDRFGSDKPDTRFGMELTDVTEVVKVCGFGVFTGAIENGGSVRGINAKGCGQMPRKKIDALVNFAKDFGAKGLAYIQLQDDGNVKSSFAKFMTEDEMKALIDAMGGEKGDLLLFAADKNKVVFDVLGNLRLELAKQLDIIPKDKFNFLWVTEFPLFEWSEEENRYTAMHHPFTMPMEEDLDKLDTDPGSVRAKAYDIILNGNEIGGGSVRIHQDDIQEKMFEKLGFTKEEAYSQFGFLMTAFKYGVPPHAGLAYGFDRLVMLMAGVDSIREVIAFPKVKDASCLMCNAPSPVAKNQLEELGIELTEEAEEELSEGGAEESAE
;
A
#
# COMPACT_ATOMS: atom_id res chain seq x y z
N MET A 1 -33.47 1.57 -29.30
CA MET A 1 -33.75 0.29 -28.60
C MET A 1 -32.53 -0.62 -28.74
N ALA A 2 -32.11 -1.26 -27.66
CA ALA A 2 -31.01 -2.23 -27.66
C ALA A 2 -31.29 -3.41 -28.59
N GLU A 3 -30.30 -3.81 -29.38
CA GLU A 3 -30.41 -4.89 -30.36
C GLU A 3 -29.79 -6.17 -29.79
N SER A 4 -30.31 -7.34 -30.27
CA SER A 4 -29.83 -8.64 -29.82
C SER A 4 -28.46 -8.98 -30.42
N MET A 5 -27.61 -9.65 -29.67
CA MET A 5 -26.38 -10.27 -30.17
C MET A 5 -26.59 -11.58 -30.93
N LYS A 6 -27.85 -12.09 -31.05
CA LYS A 6 -28.12 -13.39 -31.69
C LYS A 6 -27.47 -13.49 -33.06
N GLY A 7 -26.65 -14.50 -33.28
CA GLY A 7 -25.95 -14.76 -34.54
C GLY A 7 -24.72 -13.86 -34.80
N MET A 8 -24.28 -13.06 -33.81
CA MET A 8 -23.07 -12.23 -33.91
C MET A 8 -22.10 -12.58 -32.77
N HIS A 9 -20.85 -12.84 -33.11
CA HIS A 9 -19.79 -13.19 -32.17
C HIS A 9 -18.59 -12.27 -32.40
N ARG A 10 -18.01 -11.76 -31.30
CA ARG A 10 -16.77 -10.99 -31.38
C ARG A 10 -15.63 -11.91 -31.82
N THR A 11 -14.95 -11.56 -32.92
CA THR A 11 -13.80 -12.32 -33.44
C THR A 11 -12.48 -11.87 -32.79
N HIS A 12 -12.33 -10.55 -32.61
CA HIS A 12 -11.10 -9.94 -32.10
C HIS A 12 -11.42 -8.82 -31.13
N ARG A 13 -10.51 -8.56 -30.19
CA ARG A 13 -10.44 -7.28 -29.49
C ARG A 13 -9.77 -6.23 -30.36
N CYS A 14 -9.92 -4.94 -29.99
CA CYS A 14 -9.44 -3.83 -30.79
C CYS A 14 -7.96 -3.95 -31.17
N THR A 15 -7.08 -4.22 -30.17
CA THR A 15 -5.62 -4.26 -30.41
C THR A 15 -5.06 -5.64 -30.75
N GLU A 16 -5.91 -6.66 -30.89
CA GLU A 16 -5.52 -7.95 -31.47
C GLU A 16 -5.39 -7.86 -33.00
N LEU A 17 -5.92 -6.78 -33.59
CA LEU A 17 -5.83 -6.50 -35.02
C LEU A 17 -4.62 -5.62 -35.33
N SER A 18 -3.98 -5.92 -36.46
CA SER A 18 -2.79 -5.23 -36.97
C SER A 18 -2.81 -5.17 -38.50
N ALA A 19 -1.79 -4.63 -39.12
CA ALA A 19 -1.62 -4.62 -40.58
C ALA A 19 -1.63 -6.02 -41.20
N ALA A 20 -1.32 -7.06 -40.43
CA ALA A 20 -1.38 -8.44 -40.89
C ALA A 20 -2.82 -8.94 -41.19
N ASN A 21 -3.82 -8.28 -40.59
CA ASN A 21 -5.24 -8.64 -40.74
C ASN A 21 -5.93 -7.87 -41.88
N VAL A 22 -5.20 -7.05 -42.65
CA VAL A 22 -5.81 -6.29 -43.77
C VAL A 22 -6.45 -7.23 -44.80
N GLY A 23 -7.72 -6.94 -45.13
CA GLY A 23 -8.57 -7.76 -46.01
C GLY A 23 -9.43 -8.77 -45.25
N GLU A 24 -9.22 -9.00 -43.96
CA GLU A 24 -10.04 -9.93 -43.17
C GLU A 24 -11.39 -9.30 -42.78
N LYS A 25 -12.42 -10.12 -42.80
CA LYS A 25 -13.75 -9.78 -42.27
C LYS A 25 -13.77 -10.09 -40.76
N VAL A 26 -13.96 -9.07 -39.95
CA VAL A 26 -13.92 -9.18 -38.48
C VAL A 26 -15.18 -8.60 -37.84
N THR A 27 -15.48 -9.05 -36.63
CA THR A 27 -16.49 -8.44 -35.75
C THR A 27 -15.84 -7.99 -34.46
N VAL A 28 -15.91 -6.69 -34.18
CA VAL A 28 -15.43 -6.06 -32.96
C VAL A 28 -16.58 -5.49 -32.15
N MET A 29 -16.42 -5.45 -30.82
CA MET A 29 -17.44 -4.98 -29.90
C MET A 29 -16.79 -4.16 -28.79
N GLY A 30 -17.43 -3.04 -28.43
CA GLY A 30 -16.91 -2.15 -27.41
C GLY A 30 -17.78 -0.93 -27.19
N TRP A 31 -17.19 0.05 -26.55
CA TRP A 31 -17.80 1.35 -26.25
C TRP A 31 -17.35 2.38 -27.26
N VAL A 32 -18.27 3.24 -27.69
CA VAL A 32 -17.96 4.40 -28.52
C VAL A 32 -17.23 5.44 -27.67
N GLN A 33 -15.92 5.61 -27.89
CA GLN A 33 -15.14 6.67 -27.23
C GLN A 33 -15.49 8.04 -27.82
N LYS A 34 -15.53 8.12 -29.15
CA LYS A 34 -15.80 9.35 -29.90
C LYS A 34 -16.40 9.02 -31.26
N SER A 35 -17.39 9.83 -31.69
CA SER A 35 -17.95 9.77 -33.04
C SER A 35 -17.78 11.14 -33.72
N ARG A 36 -17.46 11.13 -35.02
CA ARG A 36 -17.22 12.33 -35.84
C ARG A 36 -17.78 12.12 -37.23
N ASN A 37 -18.72 12.97 -37.66
CA ASN A 37 -19.21 12.98 -39.04
C ASN A 37 -18.41 14.03 -39.84
N LYS A 38 -17.80 13.63 -40.95
CA LYS A 38 -17.04 14.48 -41.85
C LYS A 38 -17.54 14.28 -43.30
N GLY A 39 -18.52 15.09 -43.67
CA GLY A 39 -19.02 15.11 -45.08
C GLY A 39 -19.65 13.81 -45.54
N GLY A 40 -20.38 13.10 -44.68
CA GLY A 40 -21.04 11.84 -45.02
C GLY A 40 -20.21 10.60 -44.75
N ILE A 41 -19.04 10.74 -44.14
CA ILE A 41 -18.26 9.64 -43.61
C ILE A 41 -18.22 9.78 -42.07
N ILE A 42 -18.60 8.71 -41.36
CA ILE A 42 -18.63 8.71 -39.89
C ILE A 42 -17.43 7.90 -39.40
N PHE A 43 -16.62 8.55 -38.58
CA PHE A 43 -15.46 7.96 -37.89
C PHE A 43 -15.82 7.73 -36.44
N VAL A 44 -15.67 6.49 -35.99
CA VAL A 44 -15.92 6.07 -34.60
C VAL A 44 -14.65 5.51 -34.01
N ASP A 45 -14.21 6.07 -32.90
CA ASP A 45 -13.17 5.47 -32.09
C ASP A 45 -13.85 4.47 -31.13
N LEU A 46 -13.72 3.18 -31.41
CA LEU A 46 -14.26 2.09 -30.61
C LEU A 46 -13.23 1.68 -29.56
N ARG A 47 -13.63 1.64 -28.30
CA ARG A 47 -12.78 1.26 -27.17
C ARG A 47 -13.23 -0.08 -26.58
N ASP A 48 -12.29 -0.96 -26.34
CA ASP A 48 -12.44 -2.08 -25.43
C ASP A 48 -11.28 -2.12 -24.43
N ARG A 49 -11.18 -3.16 -23.58
CA ARG A 49 -10.11 -3.25 -22.58
C ARG A 49 -8.69 -3.37 -23.17
N SER A 50 -8.57 -3.68 -24.44
CA SER A 50 -7.27 -3.80 -25.12
C SER A 50 -6.78 -2.46 -25.65
N GLY A 51 -7.69 -1.54 -25.98
CA GLY A 51 -7.38 -0.22 -26.49
C GLY A 51 -8.45 0.34 -27.42
N ILE A 52 -8.05 1.19 -28.36
CA ILE A 52 -8.94 1.92 -29.28
C ILE A 52 -8.66 1.49 -30.70
N LEU A 53 -9.73 1.34 -31.50
CA LEU A 53 -9.68 1.03 -32.93
C LEU A 53 -10.63 1.97 -33.69
N GLN A 54 -10.18 2.54 -34.80
CA GLN A 54 -11.03 3.38 -35.65
C GLN A 54 -11.94 2.51 -36.52
N ILE A 55 -13.23 2.87 -36.51
CA ILE A 55 -14.24 2.31 -37.40
C ILE A 55 -14.71 3.41 -38.37
N ILE A 56 -14.91 3.05 -39.64
CA ILE A 56 -15.46 3.96 -40.66
C ILE A 56 -16.78 3.42 -41.14
N PHE A 57 -17.78 4.31 -41.19
CA PHE A 57 -19.08 4.06 -41.83
C PHE A 57 -19.21 5.00 -43.03
N GLU A 58 -19.46 4.43 -44.17
CA GLU A 58 -19.70 5.15 -45.42
C GLU A 58 -20.91 4.53 -46.14
N GLY A 59 -21.83 5.36 -46.63
CA GLY A 59 -23.11 4.90 -47.19
C GLY A 59 -23.04 3.96 -48.37
N LYS A 60 -21.85 3.81 -49.00
CA LYS A 60 -21.64 2.82 -50.07
C LYS A 60 -21.33 1.40 -49.55
N ASP A 61 -20.92 1.24 -48.27
CA ASP A 61 -20.39 0.02 -47.68
C ASP A 61 -21.39 -0.60 -46.70
N ILE A 62 -22.36 0.18 -46.22
CA ILE A 62 -23.40 -0.23 -45.26
C ILE A 62 -24.78 0.22 -45.78
N ASP A 63 -25.81 -0.51 -45.41
CA ASP A 63 -27.19 -0.13 -45.77
C ASP A 63 -27.66 1.18 -45.10
N GLU A 64 -28.74 1.77 -45.64
CA GLU A 64 -29.29 3.04 -45.13
C GLU A 64 -29.67 2.96 -43.66
N ALA A 65 -30.20 1.83 -43.19
CA ALA A 65 -30.58 1.63 -41.80
C ALA A 65 -29.34 1.56 -40.87
N GLY A 66 -28.30 0.88 -41.28
CA GLY A 66 -27.02 0.82 -40.55
C GLY A 66 -26.32 2.18 -40.51
N PHE A 67 -26.31 2.94 -41.63
CA PHE A 67 -25.75 4.28 -41.67
C PHE A 67 -26.49 5.23 -40.76
N ALA A 68 -27.81 5.20 -40.77
CA ALA A 68 -28.65 6.01 -39.88
C ALA A 68 -28.45 5.71 -38.37
N LYS A 69 -28.09 4.44 -38.03
CA LYS A 69 -27.65 4.09 -36.67
C LYS A 69 -26.31 4.72 -36.35
N ALA A 70 -25.33 4.64 -37.25
CA ALA A 70 -24.01 5.21 -37.08
C ALA A 70 -24.04 6.74 -36.86
N GLU A 71 -24.95 7.47 -37.53
CA GLU A 71 -25.16 8.91 -37.35
C GLU A 71 -25.65 9.29 -35.93
N LYS A 72 -26.38 8.39 -35.27
CA LYS A 72 -26.96 8.62 -33.93
C LYS A 72 -26.03 8.17 -32.80
N LEU A 73 -24.86 7.59 -33.10
CA LEU A 73 -23.93 7.13 -32.08
C LEU A 73 -23.43 8.29 -31.22
N ARG A 74 -23.44 8.06 -29.90
CA ARG A 74 -22.90 8.95 -28.88
C ARG A 74 -21.85 8.24 -28.05
N SER A 75 -21.10 9.03 -27.28
CA SER A 75 -20.11 8.50 -26.35
C SER A 75 -20.71 7.45 -25.42
N GLU A 76 -19.94 6.41 -25.14
CA GLU A 76 -20.26 5.28 -24.25
C GLU A 76 -21.42 4.37 -24.74
N TYR A 77 -21.98 4.56 -25.93
CA TYR A 77 -22.84 3.54 -26.53
C TYR A 77 -22.05 2.24 -26.72
N VAL A 78 -22.68 1.12 -26.42
CA VAL A 78 -22.10 -0.20 -26.67
C VAL A 78 -22.54 -0.69 -28.04
N ILE A 79 -21.59 -0.94 -28.92
CA ILE A 79 -21.86 -1.37 -30.29
C ILE A 79 -21.11 -2.65 -30.66
N ALA A 80 -21.71 -3.40 -31.59
CA ALA A 80 -21.05 -4.47 -32.32
C ALA A 80 -20.96 -4.06 -33.78
N VAL A 81 -19.78 -4.18 -34.38
CA VAL A 81 -19.53 -3.79 -35.77
C VAL A 81 -18.85 -4.93 -36.48
N THR A 82 -19.41 -5.33 -37.64
CA THR A 82 -18.76 -6.25 -38.59
C THR A 82 -18.26 -5.42 -39.78
N GLY A 83 -17.06 -5.71 -40.24
CA GLY A 83 -16.47 -5.02 -41.37
C GLY A 83 -15.15 -5.63 -41.84
N ILE A 84 -14.54 -4.98 -42.81
CA ILE A 84 -13.23 -5.37 -43.38
C ILE A 84 -12.15 -4.54 -42.76
N VAL A 85 -11.04 -5.16 -42.34
CA VAL A 85 -9.85 -4.46 -41.90
C VAL A 85 -9.14 -3.85 -43.11
N GLU A 86 -8.89 -2.55 -43.07
CA GLU A 86 -8.17 -1.83 -44.12
C GLU A 86 -6.98 -1.10 -43.57
N SER A 87 -5.97 -0.87 -44.43
CA SER A 87 -4.89 0.06 -44.11
C SER A 87 -5.44 1.48 -44.09
N ARG A 88 -5.07 2.25 -43.09
CA ARG A 88 -5.49 3.64 -42.97
C ARG A 88 -4.92 4.45 -44.14
N GLY A 89 -5.80 4.90 -45.01
CA GLY A 89 -5.46 5.70 -46.20
C GLY A 89 -5.05 7.10 -45.80
N GLY A 90 -3.81 7.31 -45.41
CA GLY A 90 -3.30 8.62 -45.00
C GLY A 90 -2.21 8.52 -43.94
N GLN A 91 -2.15 9.50 -43.06
CA GLN A 91 -1.16 9.54 -42.00
C GLN A 91 -1.49 8.52 -40.90
N VAL A 92 -0.54 7.64 -40.58
CA VAL A 92 -0.62 6.71 -39.44
C VAL A 92 -0.77 7.52 -38.14
N ASN A 93 -1.67 7.10 -37.29
CA ASN A 93 -1.82 7.71 -35.96
C ASN A 93 -0.89 6.99 -34.97
N GLU A 94 0.29 7.54 -34.76
CA GLU A 94 1.31 6.97 -33.85
C GLU A 94 0.87 6.90 -32.38
N ASN A 95 -0.18 7.63 -31.98
CA ASN A 95 -0.71 7.59 -30.61
C ASN A 95 -1.62 6.37 -30.33
N LEU A 96 -1.93 5.58 -31.35
CA LEU A 96 -2.76 4.38 -31.20
C LEU A 96 -1.98 3.14 -31.64
N ALA A 97 -2.02 2.08 -30.87
CA ALA A 97 -1.45 0.79 -31.24
C ALA A 97 -2.03 0.23 -32.57
N THR A 98 -3.28 0.60 -32.86
CA THR A 98 -4.00 0.25 -34.11
C THR A 98 -3.95 1.35 -35.16
N GLY A 99 -3.12 2.35 -34.99
CA GLY A 99 -3.15 3.57 -35.80
C GLY A 99 -2.80 3.43 -37.29
N ALA A 100 -2.29 2.26 -37.71
CA ALA A 100 -2.04 1.91 -39.10
C ALA A 100 -3.25 1.30 -39.83
N ILE A 101 -4.29 0.90 -39.09
CA ILE A 101 -5.47 0.20 -39.60
C ILE A 101 -6.76 0.87 -39.17
N GLU A 102 -7.83 0.51 -39.86
CA GLU A 102 -9.21 0.88 -39.53
C GLU A 102 -10.14 -0.23 -40.01
N ILE A 103 -11.37 -0.27 -39.48
CA ILE A 103 -12.41 -1.17 -39.98
C ILE A 103 -13.40 -0.41 -40.82
N ARG A 104 -13.57 -0.82 -42.07
CA ARG A 104 -14.66 -0.38 -42.93
C ARG A 104 -15.89 -1.22 -42.62
N ALA A 105 -16.87 -0.60 -41.95
CA ALA A 105 -18.04 -1.27 -41.42
C ALA A 105 -19.06 -1.60 -42.53
N ASN A 106 -19.60 -2.82 -42.48
CA ASN A 106 -20.71 -3.26 -43.36
C ASN A 106 -21.93 -3.72 -42.56
N ASP A 107 -21.85 -3.85 -41.24
CA ASP A 107 -22.98 -4.12 -40.36
C ASP A 107 -22.73 -3.50 -38.98
N ILE A 108 -23.79 -3.00 -38.34
CA ILE A 108 -23.77 -2.42 -37.02
C ILE A 108 -24.98 -2.83 -36.19
N ARG A 109 -24.76 -3.16 -34.91
CA ARG A 109 -25.81 -3.27 -33.90
C ARG A 109 -25.50 -2.37 -32.72
N VAL A 110 -26.51 -1.65 -32.27
CA VAL A 110 -26.45 -0.88 -31.01
C VAL A 110 -26.92 -1.81 -29.89
N LEU A 111 -25.98 -2.32 -29.11
CA LEU A 111 -26.26 -3.29 -28.03
C LEU A 111 -26.81 -2.59 -26.77
N SER A 112 -26.37 -1.35 -26.52
CA SER A 112 -26.88 -0.53 -25.43
C SER A 112 -26.64 0.95 -25.74
N GLU A 113 -27.64 1.76 -25.50
CA GLU A 113 -27.51 3.23 -25.49
C GLU A 113 -26.95 3.68 -24.13
N SER A 114 -26.39 4.87 -24.07
CA SER A 114 -25.85 5.47 -22.85
C SER A 114 -26.38 6.89 -22.69
N GLU A 115 -26.66 7.27 -21.46
CA GLU A 115 -26.77 8.68 -21.09
C GLU A 115 -25.37 9.33 -21.12
N THR A 116 -25.33 10.65 -21.05
CA THR A 116 -24.06 11.38 -20.96
C THR A 116 -23.40 11.05 -19.61
N PRO A 117 -22.17 10.47 -19.60
CA PRO A 117 -21.48 10.18 -18.35
C PRO A 117 -21.25 11.45 -17.50
N PRO A 118 -21.24 11.34 -16.17
CA PRO A 118 -21.02 12.48 -15.27
C PRO A 118 -19.61 13.07 -15.37
N PHE A 119 -18.69 12.38 -16.00
CA PHE A 119 -17.32 12.83 -16.31
C PHE A 119 -16.78 12.13 -17.56
N PRO A 120 -15.78 12.74 -18.24
CA PRO A 120 -15.12 12.12 -19.39
C PRO A 120 -14.32 10.87 -18.97
N ILE A 121 -14.41 9.81 -19.78
CA ILE A 121 -13.62 8.58 -19.59
C ILE A 121 -12.34 8.71 -20.38
N GLU A 122 -11.33 9.30 -19.75
CA GLU A 122 -10.02 9.60 -20.33
C GLU A 122 -8.90 9.45 -19.31
N GLU A 123 -7.68 9.27 -19.78
CA GLU A 123 -6.50 9.21 -18.91
C GLU A 123 -6.26 10.54 -18.19
N ASN A 124 -5.63 10.46 -17.02
CA ASN A 124 -5.26 11.63 -16.22
C ASN A 124 -6.43 12.58 -15.92
N SER A 125 -7.63 12.04 -15.70
CA SER A 125 -8.83 12.82 -15.40
C SER A 125 -8.62 13.73 -14.19
N LYS A 126 -9.09 14.98 -14.30
CA LYS A 126 -9.10 15.98 -13.22
C LYS A 126 -10.39 15.92 -12.38
N THR A 127 -11.25 14.97 -12.64
CA THR A 127 -12.50 14.76 -11.89
C THR A 127 -12.18 14.44 -10.43
N LYS A 128 -12.91 15.07 -9.50
CA LYS A 128 -12.76 14.82 -8.07
C LYS A 128 -12.92 13.34 -7.73
N GLU A 129 -12.16 12.85 -6.78
CA GLU A 129 -12.14 11.44 -6.40
C GLU A 129 -13.53 10.95 -5.95
N GLU A 130 -14.26 11.72 -5.17
CA GLU A 130 -15.61 11.39 -4.70
C GLU A 130 -16.57 11.07 -5.85
N LEU A 131 -16.62 11.91 -6.89
CA LEU A 131 -17.46 11.66 -8.05
C LEU A 131 -17.02 10.42 -8.83
N ARG A 132 -15.70 10.20 -8.95
CA ARG A 132 -15.14 9.00 -9.58
C ARG A 132 -15.50 7.73 -8.79
N LEU A 133 -15.48 7.78 -7.46
CA LEU A 133 -15.82 6.64 -6.60
C LEU A 133 -17.33 6.39 -6.54
N LYS A 134 -18.16 7.43 -6.61
CA LYS A 134 -19.63 7.29 -6.74
C LYS A 134 -20.01 6.54 -8.03
N TYR A 135 -19.34 6.85 -9.14
CA TYR A 135 -19.52 6.17 -10.43
C TYR A 135 -18.33 5.28 -10.78
N ARG A 136 -17.85 4.49 -9.81
CA ARG A 136 -16.61 3.72 -9.95
C ARG A 136 -16.59 2.79 -11.15
N TYR A 137 -17.72 2.21 -11.55
CA TYR A 137 -17.86 1.39 -12.75
C TYR A 137 -17.59 2.15 -14.05
N LEU A 138 -17.75 3.48 -14.09
CA LEU A 138 -17.32 4.33 -15.20
C LEU A 138 -15.83 4.68 -15.08
N ASP A 139 -15.35 5.01 -13.89
CA ASP A 139 -13.95 5.30 -13.62
C ASP A 139 -13.05 4.12 -13.98
N LEU A 140 -13.52 2.89 -13.74
CA LEU A 140 -12.85 1.64 -14.13
C LEU A 140 -12.73 1.42 -15.66
N ARG A 141 -13.43 2.21 -16.48
CA ARG A 141 -13.25 2.20 -17.95
C ARG A 141 -12.04 3.02 -18.41
N ARG A 142 -11.48 3.87 -17.54
CA ARG A 142 -10.32 4.69 -17.88
C ARG A 142 -9.09 3.82 -18.10
N PRO A 143 -8.29 4.08 -19.17
CA PRO A 143 -7.15 3.23 -19.50
C PRO A 143 -6.08 3.15 -18.41
N ASP A 144 -5.82 4.25 -17.70
CA ASP A 144 -4.87 4.30 -16.59
C ASP A 144 -5.30 3.40 -15.41
N ILE A 145 -6.57 3.42 -15.01
CA ILE A 145 -7.10 2.53 -13.97
C ILE A 145 -7.14 1.08 -14.44
N GLN A 146 -7.57 0.82 -15.68
CA GLN A 146 -7.57 -0.51 -16.25
C GLN A 146 -6.17 -1.13 -16.28
N LYS A 147 -5.16 -0.35 -16.67
CA LYS A 147 -3.76 -0.77 -16.67
C LYS A 147 -3.31 -1.28 -15.30
N ASN A 148 -3.67 -0.55 -14.24
CA ASN A 148 -3.32 -0.92 -12.87
C ASN A 148 -3.96 -2.25 -12.44
N LEU A 149 -5.26 -2.44 -12.74
CA LEU A 149 -5.96 -3.69 -12.40
C LEU A 149 -5.49 -4.87 -13.26
N ILE A 150 -5.16 -4.66 -14.53
CA ILE A 150 -4.56 -5.68 -15.40
C ILE A 150 -3.19 -6.09 -14.84
N MET A 151 -2.37 -5.12 -14.41
CA MET A 151 -1.08 -5.39 -13.78
C MET A 151 -1.27 -6.16 -12.47
N ARG A 152 -2.20 -5.75 -11.60
CA ARG A 152 -2.56 -6.47 -10.38
C ARG A 152 -2.89 -7.94 -10.65
N SER A 153 -3.70 -8.20 -11.68
CA SER A 153 -4.05 -9.57 -12.09
C SER A 153 -2.83 -10.37 -12.56
N LYS A 154 -1.95 -9.76 -13.33
CA LYS A 154 -0.69 -10.38 -13.78
C LYS A 154 0.22 -10.73 -12.61
N VAL A 155 0.41 -9.80 -11.67
CA VAL A 155 1.23 -10.00 -10.46
C VAL A 155 0.68 -11.16 -9.64
N ALA A 156 -0.64 -11.20 -9.39
CA ALA A 156 -1.27 -12.29 -8.64
C ALA A 156 -1.06 -13.66 -9.31
N THR A 157 -1.20 -13.74 -10.63
CA THR A 157 -0.97 -14.98 -11.39
C THR A 157 0.48 -15.43 -11.32
N LEU A 158 1.42 -14.49 -11.44
CA LEU A 158 2.86 -14.78 -11.36
C LEU A 158 3.26 -15.28 -9.96
N ILE A 159 2.73 -14.66 -8.91
CA ILE A 159 2.98 -15.08 -7.52
C ILE A 159 2.48 -16.51 -7.32
N ARG A 160 1.26 -16.84 -7.75
CA ARG A 160 0.71 -18.21 -7.66
C ARG A 160 1.60 -19.22 -8.38
N GLN A 161 2.00 -18.91 -9.61
CA GLN A 161 2.85 -19.80 -10.39
C GLN A 161 4.21 -20.01 -9.70
N PHE A 162 4.86 -18.92 -9.28
CA PHE A 162 6.16 -18.99 -8.62
C PHE A 162 6.10 -19.83 -7.33
N LEU A 163 5.15 -19.51 -6.45
CA LEU A 163 5.03 -20.21 -5.17
C LEU A 163 4.66 -21.69 -5.36
N SER A 164 3.80 -22.01 -6.33
CA SER A 164 3.50 -23.41 -6.67
C SER A 164 4.73 -24.16 -7.19
N ASP A 165 5.54 -23.52 -8.04
CA ASP A 165 6.79 -24.11 -8.55
C ASP A 165 7.84 -24.33 -7.41
N GLU A 166 7.80 -23.50 -6.35
CA GLU A 166 8.61 -23.64 -5.13
C GLU A 166 8.03 -24.66 -4.13
N GLY A 167 6.96 -25.36 -4.48
CA GLY A 167 6.32 -26.39 -3.66
C GLY A 167 5.38 -25.89 -2.58
N PHE A 168 4.93 -24.64 -2.67
CA PHE A 168 3.87 -24.13 -1.80
C PHE A 168 2.49 -24.58 -2.26
N LEU A 169 1.62 -24.81 -1.29
CA LEU A 169 0.20 -25.12 -1.52
C LEU A 169 -0.65 -23.90 -1.21
N GLU A 170 -1.51 -23.49 -2.16
CA GLU A 170 -2.51 -22.44 -1.91
C GLU A 170 -3.67 -23.07 -1.12
N ILE A 171 -3.85 -22.64 0.15
CA ILE A 171 -4.87 -23.18 1.04
C ILE A 171 -5.67 -22.02 1.61
N GLU A 172 -6.99 -22.06 1.44
CA GLU A 172 -7.90 -21.06 2.01
C GLU A 172 -8.11 -21.31 3.50
N THR A 173 -8.16 -20.22 4.26
CA THR A 173 -8.46 -20.22 5.69
C THR A 173 -9.83 -19.56 5.95
N PRO A 174 -10.51 -19.85 7.06
CA PRO A 174 -11.82 -19.27 7.34
C PRO A 174 -11.80 -17.75 7.40
N ILE A 175 -12.87 -17.12 6.89
CA ILE A 175 -13.14 -15.69 7.07
C ILE A 175 -13.99 -15.46 8.33
N LEU A 176 -14.90 -16.37 8.67
CA LEU A 176 -15.66 -16.34 9.91
C LEU A 176 -14.84 -16.99 11.03
N ASN A 177 -14.18 -16.19 11.84
CA ASN A 177 -13.24 -16.63 12.87
C ASN A 177 -13.71 -16.27 14.27
N LYS A 178 -12.98 -16.76 15.27
CA LYS A 178 -13.05 -16.27 16.64
C LYS A 178 -12.33 -14.92 16.72
N SER A 179 -12.85 -13.99 17.52
CA SER A 179 -12.17 -12.73 17.81
C SER A 179 -10.84 -12.99 18.54
N THR A 180 -9.76 -12.54 17.92
CA THR A 180 -8.40 -12.63 18.43
C THR A 180 -7.65 -11.36 18.01
N PRO A 181 -7.89 -10.22 18.70
CA PRO A 181 -7.32 -8.93 18.31
C PRO A 181 -5.78 -8.98 18.23
N GLU A 182 -5.23 -8.58 17.09
CA GLU A 182 -3.79 -8.56 16.80
C GLU A 182 -3.29 -7.10 16.60
N GLY A 183 -3.76 -6.17 17.43
CA GLY A 183 -3.36 -4.76 17.37
C GLY A 183 -4.41 -3.80 16.80
N ALA A 184 -5.27 -4.25 15.85
CA ALA A 184 -6.42 -3.49 15.36
C ALA A 184 -7.73 -3.98 16.04
N ARG A 185 -8.82 -3.23 15.85
CA ARG A 185 -10.16 -3.71 16.20
C ARG A 185 -10.66 -4.69 15.16
N ASP A 186 -11.40 -5.71 15.63
CA ASP A 186 -12.04 -6.69 14.74
C ASP A 186 -13.39 -6.19 14.23
N TYR A 187 -13.71 -6.49 12.98
CA TYR A 187 -15.09 -6.44 12.49
C TYR A 187 -15.85 -7.66 13.00
N LEU A 188 -16.97 -7.44 13.70
CA LEU A 188 -17.79 -8.49 14.30
C LEU A 188 -18.99 -8.83 13.41
N VAL A 189 -19.29 -10.13 13.30
CA VAL A 189 -20.44 -10.65 12.57
C VAL A 189 -21.30 -11.47 13.53
N PRO A 190 -22.54 -11.06 13.84
CA PRO A 190 -23.39 -11.78 14.78
C PRO A 190 -23.82 -13.13 14.23
N SER A 191 -23.93 -14.13 15.11
CA SER A 191 -24.38 -15.48 14.78
C SER A 191 -25.88 -15.63 15.01
N ARG A 192 -26.66 -15.95 13.99
CA ARG A 192 -28.07 -16.28 14.12
C ARG A 192 -28.29 -17.63 14.82
N VAL A 193 -27.35 -18.56 14.65
CA VAL A 193 -27.46 -19.94 15.21
C VAL A 193 -27.05 -20.00 16.66
N HIS A 194 -26.16 -19.10 17.10
CA HIS A 194 -25.68 -18.99 18.47
C HIS A 194 -25.99 -17.57 18.99
N PRO A 195 -27.18 -17.33 19.54
CA PRO A 195 -27.60 -16.00 20.00
C PRO A 195 -26.64 -15.44 21.05
N GLY A 196 -26.21 -14.19 20.86
CA GLY A 196 -25.25 -13.51 21.74
C GLY A 196 -23.78 -13.84 21.45
N GLU A 197 -23.49 -14.70 20.47
CA GLU A 197 -22.13 -14.99 20.02
C GLU A 197 -21.86 -14.35 18.67
N PHE A 198 -20.57 -14.00 18.45
CA PHE A 198 -20.11 -13.30 17.23
C PHE A 198 -18.93 -14.04 16.60
N TYR A 199 -18.92 -14.06 15.29
CA TYR A 199 -17.70 -14.26 14.53
C TYR A 199 -16.95 -12.94 14.41
N ALA A 200 -15.63 -13.01 14.18
CA ALA A 200 -14.82 -11.88 13.79
C ALA A 200 -14.25 -12.12 12.39
N LEU A 201 -14.13 -11.05 11.59
CA LEU A 201 -13.41 -11.11 10.32
C LEU A 201 -11.90 -11.07 10.60
N PRO A 202 -11.06 -11.89 9.91
CA PRO A 202 -9.66 -12.07 10.24
C PRO A 202 -8.83 -10.82 9.89
N GLN A 203 -7.98 -10.41 10.81
CA GLN A 203 -6.97 -9.37 10.54
C GLN A 203 -5.83 -9.91 9.68
N SER A 204 -5.54 -11.20 9.81
CA SER A 204 -4.61 -11.99 9.01
C SER A 204 -4.90 -13.48 9.17
N PRO A 205 -4.38 -14.38 8.32
CA PRO A 205 -4.49 -15.83 8.52
C PRO A 205 -3.47 -16.40 9.52
N GLN A 206 -2.87 -15.57 10.40
CA GLN A 206 -1.74 -15.92 11.25
C GLN A 206 -1.91 -17.23 12.05
N LEU A 207 -3.04 -17.40 12.71
CA LEU A 207 -3.26 -18.58 13.56
C LEU A 207 -3.46 -19.86 12.74
N PHE A 208 -4.20 -19.76 11.65
CA PHE A 208 -4.48 -20.91 10.78
C PHE A 208 -3.28 -21.38 9.98
N LYS A 209 -2.44 -20.47 9.51
CA LYS A 209 -1.22 -20.87 8.80
C LYS A 209 -0.24 -21.62 9.69
N GLN A 210 -0.14 -21.24 10.98
CA GLN A 210 0.65 -21.99 11.96
C GLN A 210 0.05 -23.38 12.20
N LEU A 211 -1.30 -23.51 12.28
CA LEU A 211 -1.97 -24.83 12.37
C LEU A 211 -1.70 -25.68 11.12
N LEU A 212 -1.58 -25.10 9.93
CA LEU A 212 -1.20 -25.82 8.72
C LEU A 212 0.22 -26.38 8.80
N MET A 213 1.14 -25.65 9.45
CA MET A 213 2.49 -26.17 9.72
C MET A 213 2.45 -27.36 10.70
N VAL A 214 1.70 -27.24 11.79
CA VAL A 214 1.44 -28.37 12.73
C VAL A 214 0.80 -29.55 11.98
N SER A 215 -0.01 -29.30 10.98
CA SER A 215 -0.68 -30.33 10.16
C SER A 215 0.24 -30.94 9.08
N GLY A 216 1.49 -30.51 8.97
CA GLY A 216 2.48 -31.10 8.08
C GLY A 216 2.39 -30.67 6.61
N TYR A 217 1.83 -29.51 6.32
CA TYR A 217 1.74 -28.98 4.94
C TYR A 217 3.04 -28.33 4.43
N ASP A 218 4.07 -28.25 5.24
CA ASP A 218 5.42 -27.73 4.95
C ASP A 218 5.49 -26.31 4.39
N ARG A 219 4.80 -26.01 3.30
CA ARG A 219 4.80 -24.71 2.62
C ARG A 219 3.40 -24.32 2.22
N TYR A 220 2.90 -23.28 2.82
CA TYR A 220 1.57 -22.70 2.59
C TYR A 220 1.70 -21.30 2.02
N PHE A 221 0.76 -20.93 1.14
CA PHE A 221 0.47 -19.54 0.83
C PHE A 221 -1.02 -19.32 0.57
N GLN A 222 -1.44 -18.06 0.66
CA GLN A 222 -2.80 -17.63 0.31
C GLN A 222 -2.75 -16.17 -0.14
N ILE A 223 -3.50 -15.82 -1.19
CA ILE A 223 -3.85 -14.43 -1.48
C ILE A 223 -5.12 -14.13 -0.69
N ALA A 224 -4.95 -13.67 0.55
CA ALA A 224 -5.98 -13.59 1.57
C ALA A 224 -6.62 -12.20 1.63
N LYS A 225 -7.95 -12.17 1.88
CA LYS A 225 -8.62 -10.96 2.35
C LYS A 225 -8.42 -10.81 3.86
N CYS A 226 -8.01 -9.60 4.25
CA CYS A 226 -7.79 -9.20 5.64
C CYS A 226 -8.65 -7.98 5.96
N PHE A 227 -9.04 -7.84 7.23
CA PHE A 227 -9.99 -6.83 7.68
C PHE A 227 -9.45 -6.18 8.95
N ARG A 228 -9.43 -4.85 9.01
CA ARG A 228 -9.01 -4.08 10.19
C ARG A 228 -9.86 -2.84 10.33
N ASP A 229 -10.47 -2.68 11.48
CA ASP A 229 -11.22 -1.48 11.83
C ASP A 229 -10.25 -0.45 12.44
N GLU A 230 -9.65 0.33 11.56
CA GLU A 230 -8.65 1.36 11.87
C GLU A 230 -8.95 2.66 11.11
N ASP A 231 -8.37 3.76 11.57
CA ASP A 231 -8.41 5.03 10.86
C ASP A 231 -7.74 4.91 9.48
N LEU A 232 -8.45 5.31 8.44
CA LEU A 232 -8.00 5.15 7.06
C LEU A 232 -7.03 6.27 6.64
N ARG A 233 -6.01 5.87 5.87
CA ARG A 233 -5.03 6.73 5.22
C ARG A 233 -4.97 6.40 3.72
N ALA A 234 -4.14 7.12 2.96
CA ALA A 234 -3.98 6.88 1.52
C ALA A 234 -3.54 5.44 1.17
N ASP A 235 -2.85 4.77 2.08
CA ASP A 235 -2.32 3.42 1.97
C ASP A 235 -3.01 2.39 2.88
N ARG A 236 -4.19 2.72 3.45
CA ARG A 236 -4.99 1.83 4.31
C ARG A 236 -6.43 1.74 3.84
N GLN A 237 -6.98 0.53 3.93
CA GLN A 237 -8.37 0.21 3.67
C GLN A 237 -8.89 -0.72 4.78
N PRO A 238 -10.20 -0.68 5.13
CA PRO A 238 -10.76 -1.55 6.15
C PRO A 238 -10.76 -3.02 5.74
N GLU A 239 -10.79 -3.26 4.43
CA GLU A 239 -10.56 -4.56 3.80
C GLU A 239 -9.43 -4.44 2.78
N PHE A 240 -8.43 -5.30 2.87
CA PHE A 240 -7.25 -5.29 2.01
C PHE A 240 -6.79 -6.71 1.66
N THR A 241 -5.80 -6.83 0.81
CA THR A 241 -5.31 -8.13 0.36
C THR A 241 -3.86 -8.33 0.78
N GLN A 242 -3.56 -9.49 1.36
CA GLN A 242 -2.19 -9.94 1.61
C GLN A 242 -1.84 -11.12 0.72
N VAL A 243 -0.56 -11.21 0.33
CA VAL A 243 0.04 -12.48 -0.06
C VAL A 243 0.71 -13.03 1.19
N ASP A 244 0.08 -14.00 1.80
CA ASP A 244 0.52 -14.59 3.06
C ASP A 244 1.19 -15.94 2.81
N MET A 245 2.28 -16.24 3.50
CA MET A 245 3.02 -17.51 3.37
C MET A 245 3.58 -17.97 4.69
N GLU A 246 3.73 -19.30 4.83
CA GLU A 246 4.36 -19.95 5.99
C GLU A 246 5.13 -21.18 5.51
N LEU A 247 6.31 -21.43 6.12
CA LEU A 247 7.22 -22.53 5.79
C LEU A 247 7.64 -23.25 7.07
N SER A 248 7.71 -24.58 7.02
CA SER A 248 8.25 -25.42 8.09
C SER A 248 9.73 -25.71 7.88
N PHE A 249 10.45 -25.99 8.98
CA PHE A 249 11.86 -26.39 9.02
C PHE A 249 12.81 -25.36 8.40
N VAL A 250 12.54 -24.08 8.66
CA VAL A 250 13.28 -22.93 8.10
C VAL A 250 13.65 -21.93 9.20
N ASP A 251 14.63 -21.10 8.90
CA ASP A 251 15.02 -19.92 9.66
C ASP A 251 14.92 -18.65 8.79
N VAL A 252 15.34 -17.51 9.32
CA VAL A 252 15.26 -16.18 8.68
C VAL A 252 15.81 -16.19 7.25
N ASP A 253 16.99 -16.75 7.04
CA ASP A 253 17.66 -16.73 5.73
C ASP A 253 16.91 -17.51 4.66
N ASP A 254 16.28 -18.62 5.00
CA ASP A 254 15.51 -19.44 4.07
C ASP A 254 14.28 -18.68 3.54
N VAL A 255 13.60 -17.95 4.44
CA VAL A 255 12.43 -17.13 4.05
C VAL A 255 12.87 -15.96 3.18
N ILE A 256 13.95 -15.28 3.55
CA ILE A 256 14.50 -14.16 2.78
C ILE A 256 14.89 -14.61 1.37
N GLU A 257 15.59 -15.73 1.22
CA GLU A 257 16.06 -16.24 -0.08
C GLU A 257 14.89 -16.52 -1.05
N VAL A 258 13.84 -17.19 -0.59
CA VAL A 258 12.64 -17.47 -1.41
C VAL A 258 12.00 -16.17 -1.87
N ASN A 259 11.86 -15.20 -0.95
CA ASN A 259 11.21 -13.93 -1.24
C ASN A 259 12.05 -13.02 -2.16
N GLU A 260 13.38 -13.04 -2.04
CA GLU A 260 14.28 -12.34 -2.97
C GLU A 260 14.10 -12.86 -4.41
N ARG A 261 14.02 -14.18 -4.58
CA ARG A 261 13.77 -14.80 -5.91
C ARG A 261 12.39 -14.44 -6.46
N LEU A 262 11.36 -14.41 -5.61
CA LEU A 262 10.01 -13.97 -5.98
C LEU A 262 10.02 -12.50 -6.44
N LEU A 263 10.59 -11.59 -5.65
CA LEU A 263 10.67 -10.17 -5.97
C LEU A 263 11.41 -9.93 -7.29
N LYS A 264 12.55 -10.58 -7.48
CA LYS A 264 13.33 -10.48 -8.73
C LYS A 264 12.52 -10.88 -9.94
N LYS A 265 11.86 -12.05 -9.90
CA LYS A 265 11.02 -12.55 -11.00
C LYS A 265 9.83 -11.61 -11.25
N MET A 266 9.14 -11.22 -10.18
CA MET A 266 7.94 -10.41 -10.26
C MET A 266 8.20 -9.04 -10.89
N PHE A 267 9.22 -8.31 -10.43
CA PHE A 267 9.55 -6.99 -10.96
C PHE A 267 10.04 -7.06 -12.41
N LYS A 268 10.88 -8.05 -12.72
CA LYS A 268 11.38 -8.24 -14.09
C LYS A 268 10.27 -8.55 -15.08
N GLU A 269 9.39 -9.51 -14.79
CA GLU A 269 8.37 -9.99 -15.73
C GLU A 269 7.15 -9.06 -15.83
N THR A 270 6.90 -8.22 -14.82
CA THR A 270 5.74 -7.33 -14.80
C THR A 270 6.04 -5.93 -15.30
N ILE A 271 7.11 -5.32 -14.81
CA ILE A 271 7.48 -3.92 -15.10
C ILE A 271 8.89 -3.75 -15.69
N GLY A 272 9.60 -4.85 -15.97
CA GLY A 272 10.93 -4.83 -16.63
C GLY A 272 12.08 -4.35 -15.73
N VAL A 273 11.89 -4.30 -14.42
CA VAL A 273 12.90 -3.84 -13.46
C VAL A 273 13.73 -5.02 -12.96
N GLU A 274 15.05 -4.92 -13.09
CA GLU A 274 15.98 -5.92 -12.54
C GLU A 274 16.26 -5.62 -11.07
N VAL A 275 15.96 -6.59 -10.19
CA VAL A 275 16.28 -6.55 -8.77
C VAL A 275 17.61 -7.27 -8.56
N SER A 276 18.61 -6.54 -8.03
CA SER A 276 19.92 -7.11 -7.69
C SER A 276 19.83 -7.96 -6.43
N LEU A 277 20.42 -9.14 -6.45
CA LEU A 277 20.48 -10.04 -5.30
C LEU A 277 21.92 -10.27 -4.87
N PRO A 278 22.20 -10.49 -3.56
CA PRO A 278 21.24 -10.40 -2.47
C PRO A 278 20.78 -8.96 -2.22
N ILE A 279 19.54 -8.78 -1.70
CA ILE A 279 19.06 -7.49 -1.24
C ILE A 279 19.84 -7.07 0.02
N GLN A 280 20.18 -5.80 0.11
CA GLN A 280 20.86 -5.25 1.29
C GLN A 280 20.06 -5.53 2.56
N ARG A 281 20.76 -5.88 3.64
CA ARG A 281 20.21 -6.06 4.99
C ARG A 281 20.73 -4.97 5.91
N MET A 282 19.90 -4.55 6.84
CA MET A 282 20.19 -3.56 7.86
C MET A 282 19.47 -3.98 9.14
N THR A 283 20.10 -3.84 10.30
CA THR A 283 19.40 -4.07 11.56
C THR A 283 18.44 -2.93 11.87
N TYR A 284 17.38 -3.19 12.63
CA TYR A 284 16.47 -2.14 13.11
C TYR A 284 17.22 -1.01 13.80
N LYS A 285 18.20 -1.36 14.65
CA LYS A 285 19.03 -0.35 15.33
C LYS A 285 19.77 0.55 14.33
N GLU A 286 20.38 -0.04 13.31
CA GLU A 286 21.09 0.71 12.27
C GLU A 286 20.13 1.59 11.46
N ALA A 287 18.95 1.09 11.11
CA ALA A 287 17.92 1.84 10.39
C ALA A 287 17.47 3.07 11.19
N MET A 288 17.21 2.90 12.48
CA MET A 288 16.84 4.00 13.38
C MET A 288 17.98 4.99 13.56
N ASP A 289 19.19 4.51 13.80
CA ASP A 289 20.36 5.38 14.04
C ASP A 289 20.71 6.25 12.82
N ARG A 290 20.60 5.68 11.59
CA ARG A 290 20.98 6.37 10.35
C ARG A 290 19.84 7.14 9.70
N PHE A 291 18.61 6.72 9.88
CA PHE A 291 17.48 7.25 9.10
C PHE A 291 16.29 7.72 9.97
N GLY A 292 16.29 7.41 11.27
CA GLY A 292 15.18 7.71 12.17
C GLY A 292 13.87 6.99 11.79
N SER A 293 13.98 5.84 11.13
CA SER A 293 12.83 5.06 10.66
C SER A 293 13.19 3.59 10.50
N ASP A 294 12.25 2.71 10.84
CA ASP A 294 12.29 1.26 10.59
C ASP A 294 12.09 0.88 9.11
N LYS A 295 11.64 1.83 8.29
CA LYS A 295 11.40 1.69 6.85
C LYS A 295 12.05 2.84 6.06
N PRO A 296 13.38 2.93 6.07
CA PRO A 296 14.10 4.06 5.49
C PRO A 296 14.00 4.09 3.96
N ASP A 297 13.82 5.28 3.39
CA ASP A 297 14.06 5.50 1.97
C ASP A 297 15.55 5.74 1.75
N THR A 298 16.23 4.77 1.18
CA THR A 298 17.67 4.79 0.94
C THR A 298 18.05 5.25 -0.48
N ARG A 299 17.10 5.79 -1.26
CA ARG A 299 17.37 6.30 -2.62
C ARG A 299 18.19 7.59 -2.64
N PHE A 300 18.25 8.29 -1.53
CA PHE A 300 18.99 9.55 -1.36
C PHE A 300 19.73 9.55 -0.02
N GLY A 301 20.72 10.42 0.13
CA GLY A 301 21.52 10.57 1.35
C GLY A 301 20.79 11.26 2.50
N MET A 302 21.44 12.22 3.15
CA MET A 302 20.94 13.01 4.30
C MET A 302 20.66 12.10 5.51
N GLU A 303 21.63 11.23 5.84
CA GLU A 303 21.55 10.37 7.02
C GLU A 303 21.64 11.19 8.31
N LEU A 304 21.10 10.65 9.39
CA LEU A 304 21.22 11.22 10.72
C LEU A 304 22.66 11.02 11.22
N THR A 305 23.20 12.08 11.83
CA THR A 305 24.51 12.03 12.50
C THR A 305 24.30 12.21 14.00
N ASP A 306 24.80 11.27 14.80
CA ASP A 306 24.80 11.37 16.25
C ASP A 306 25.93 12.31 16.71
N VAL A 307 25.59 13.41 17.35
CA VAL A 307 26.52 14.40 17.86
C VAL A 307 26.48 14.52 19.40
N THR A 308 25.82 13.58 20.07
CA THR A 308 25.59 13.56 21.52
C THR A 308 26.90 13.76 22.27
N GLU A 309 27.96 13.00 21.96
CA GLU A 309 29.25 13.11 22.61
C GLU A 309 29.97 14.43 22.30
N VAL A 310 29.75 15.00 21.12
CA VAL A 310 30.37 16.27 20.69
C VAL A 310 29.82 17.44 21.49
N VAL A 311 28.54 17.41 21.82
CA VAL A 311 27.84 18.54 22.46
C VAL A 311 27.53 18.35 23.95
N LYS A 312 27.96 17.24 24.56
CA LYS A 312 27.58 16.90 25.93
C LYS A 312 28.06 17.89 27.02
N VAL A 313 29.09 18.69 26.73
CA VAL A 313 29.65 19.69 27.65
C VAL A 313 29.44 21.12 27.15
N CYS A 314 28.71 21.33 26.06
CA CYS A 314 28.48 22.67 25.52
C CYS A 314 27.58 23.53 26.44
N GLY A 315 27.63 24.85 26.26
CA GLY A 315 26.79 25.77 27.04
C GLY A 315 25.32 25.86 26.63
N PHE A 316 24.89 25.10 25.61
CA PHE A 316 23.50 25.13 25.15
C PHE A 316 22.62 24.14 25.94
N GLY A 317 21.92 24.66 26.96
CA GLY A 317 21.13 23.85 27.90
C GLY A 317 20.05 22.95 27.30
N VAL A 318 19.61 23.17 26.05
CA VAL A 318 18.68 22.26 25.37
C VAL A 318 19.38 20.95 25.04
N PHE A 319 20.65 21.01 24.59
CA PHE A 319 21.42 19.80 24.25
C PHE A 319 21.82 19.04 25.50
N THR A 320 22.46 19.74 26.47
CA THR A 320 22.92 19.10 27.71
C THR A 320 21.75 18.54 28.51
N GLY A 321 20.62 19.28 28.60
CA GLY A 321 19.44 18.81 29.30
C GLY A 321 18.77 17.57 28.65
N ALA A 322 18.78 17.44 27.32
CA ALA A 322 18.32 16.25 26.66
C ALA A 322 19.20 15.02 27.01
N ILE A 323 20.53 15.22 27.01
CA ILE A 323 21.51 14.18 27.33
C ILE A 323 21.40 13.74 28.78
N GLU A 324 21.30 14.69 29.73
CA GLU A 324 21.13 14.42 31.15
C GLU A 324 19.86 13.60 31.47
N ASN A 325 18.82 13.75 30.65
CA ASN A 325 17.60 13.00 30.75
C ASN A 325 17.60 11.66 29.92
N GLY A 326 18.80 11.20 29.53
CA GLY A 326 18.95 9.90 28.82
C GLY A 326 18.55 9.93 27.35
N GLY A 327 18.37 11.10 26.76
CA GLY A 327 18.13 11.30 25.35
C GLY A 327 19.40 11.46 24.52
N SER A 328 19.26 11.87 23.26
CA SER A 328 20.38 12.13 22.34
C SER A 328 20.22 13.46 21.61
N VAL A 329 21.32 13.89 21.02
CA VAL A 329 21.36 15.01 20.07
C VAL A 329 21.85 14.48 18.73
N ARG A 330 20.98 14.57 17.73
CA ARG A 330 21.30 14.14 16.35
C ARG A 330 20.98 15.26 15.38
N GLY A 331 21.60 15.20 14.20
CA GLY A 331 21.36 16.18 13.16
C GLY A 331 21.31 15.57 11.77
N ILE A 332 20.81 16.37 10.83
CA ILE A 332 20.86 16.10 9.39
C ILE A 332 21.55 17.27 8.69
N ASN A 333 22.29 16.98 7.63
CA ASN A 333 22.94 17.97 6.79
C ASN A 333 22.17 18.12 5.46
N ALA A 334 21.44 19.22 5.31
CA ALA A 334 20.77 19.60 4.07
C ALA A 334 21.77 20.34 3.17
N LYS A 335 22.47 19.60 2.30
CA LYS A 335 23.46 20.11 1.37
C LYS A 335 22.89 21.20 0.45
N GLY A 336 23.63 22.30 0.29
CA GLY A 336 23.25 23.41 -0.57
C GLY A 336 22.09 24.29 -0.05
N CYS A 337 21.64 24.12 1.20
CA CYS A 337 20.51 24.85 1.79
C CYS A 337 20.94 25.99 2.72
N GLY A 338 22.22 26.36 2.77
CA GLY A 338 22.76 27.42 3.66
C GLY A 338 22.20 28.82 3.44
N GLN A 339 21.60 29.09 2.28
CA GLN A 339 20.90 30.34 1.96
C GLN A 339 19.37 30.24 2.14
N MET A 340 18.86 29.18 2.77
CA MET A 340 17.41 29.01 2.95
C MET A 340 16.81 30.20 3.70
N PRO A 341 15.75 30.84 3.18
CA PRO A 341 15.11 31.97 3.83
C PRO A 341 14.54 31.62 5.21
N ARG A 342 14.61 32.55 6.14
CA ARG A 342 14.12 32.38 7.53
C ARG A 342 12.71 31.80 7.59
N LYS A 343 11.78 32.29 6.75
CA LYS A 343 10.40 31.80 6.69
C LYS A 343 10.31 30.29 6.39
N LYS A 344 11.20 29.77 5.54
CA LYS A 344 11.25 28.33 5.23
C LYS A 344 11.82 27.54 6.40
N ILE A 345 12.84 28.05 7.08
CA ILE A 345 13.38 27.43 8.31
C ILE A 345 12.31 27.40 9.41
N ASP A 346 11.58 28.50 9.63
CA ASP A 346 10.49 28.56 10.60
C ASP A 346 9.37 27.55 10.26
N ALA A 347 9.10 27.28 8.96
CA ALA A 347 8.18 26.22 8.54
C ALA A 347 8.72 24.83 8.90
N LEU A 348 10.02 24.55 8.74
CA LEU A 348 10.64 23.29 9.17
C LEU A 348 10.59 23.11 10.69
N VAL A 349 10.76 24.21 11.46
CA VAL A 349 10.60 24.18 12.92
C VAL A 349 9.17 23.82 13.32
N ASN A 350 8.16 24.36 12.64
CA ASN A 350 6.77 24.02 12.91
C ASN A 350 6.47 22.57 12.51
N PHE A 351 6.95 22.12 11.35
CA PHE A 351 6.84 20.72 10.93
C PHE A 351 7.45 19.77 11.97
N ALA A 352 8.64 20.09 12.52
CA ALA A 352 9.25 19.28 13.57
C ALA A 352 8.39 19.18 14.84
N LYS A 353 7.63 20.22 15.18
CA LYS A 353 6.71 20.21 16.34
C LYS A 353 5.54 19.25 16.16
N ASP A 354 5.08 19.03 14.92
CA ASP A 354 4.01 18.08 14.63
C ASP A 354 4.43 16.64 14.99
N PHE A 355 5.75 16.38 15.10
CA PHE A 355 6.35 15.11 15.53
C PHE A 355 6.89 15.14 16.97
N GLY A 356 6.45 16.08 17.79
CA GLY A 356 6.75 16.15 19.21
C GLY A 356 8.01 16.95 19.61
N ALA A 357 8.71 17.57 18.65
CA ALA A 357 9.84 18.45 18.98
C ALA A 357 9.38 19.70 19.73
N LYS A 358 10.12 20.08 20.78
CA LYS A 358 9.94 21.40 21.45
C LYS A 358 10.50 22.54 20.61
N GLY A 359 11.40 22.25 19.69
CA GLY A 359 12.02 23.16 18.75
C GLY A 359 13.03 22.45 17.87
N LEU A 360 13.58 23.17 16.89
CA LEU A 360 14.61 22.68 15.98
C LEU A 360 15.79 23.66 16.01
N ALA A 361 16.95 23.17 16.41
CA ALA A 361 18.18 23.97 16.37
C ALA A 361 18.81 23.91 14.98
N TYR A 362 19.46 24.98 14.53
CA TYR A 362 20.05 24.99 13.19
C TYR A 362 21.32 25.82 13.09
N ILE A 363 22.18 25.47 12.12
CA ILE A 363 23.33 26.21 11.66
C ILE A 363 23.23 26.39 10.16
N GLN A 364 23.30 27.63 9.67
CA GLN A 364 23.45 27.94 8.24
C GLN A 364 24.92 28.28 7.95
N LEU A 365 25.56 27.53 7.10
CA LEU A 365 26.91 27.77 6.57
C LEU A 365 26.77 28.53 5.26
N GLN A 366 26.91 29.86 5.30
CA GLN A 366 26.69 30.68 4.11
C GLN A 366 27.87 30.61 3.15
N ASP A 367 27.59 30.88 1.85
CA ASP A 367 28.62 30.83 0.79
C ASP A 367 29.77 31.81 0.99
N ASP A 368 29.51 32.96 1.66
CA ASP A 368 30.49 33.95 2.02
C ASP A 368 31.38 33.57 3.23
N GLY A 369 31.09 32.40 3.83
CA GLY A 369 31.79 31.87 5.00
C GLY A 369 31.20 32.32 6.34
N ASN A 370 30.13 33.12 6.34
CA ASN A 370 29.42 33.48 7.56
C ASN A 370 28.63 32.28 8.12
N VAL A 371 28.64 32.15 9.45
CA VAL A 371 27.87 31.12 10.17
C VAL A 371 26.72 31.79 10.90
N LYS A 372 25.48 31.42 10.55
CA LYS A 372 24.29 31.84 11.29
C LYS A 372 23.72 30.63 12.05
N SER A 373 23.46 30.78 13.32
CA SER A 373 22.93 29.71 14.17
C SER A 373 21.89 30.24 15.14
N SER A 374 20.90 29.39 15.45
CA SER A 374 19.89 29.68 16.49
C SER A 374 20.47 29.67 17.93
N PHE A 375 21.66 29.08 18.12
CA PHE A 375 22.25 28.82 19.44
C PHE A 375 23.75 29.22 19.57
N ALA A 376 24.35 29.87 18.56
CA ALA A 376 25.78 30.22 18.54
C ALA A 376 26.26 30.94 19.82
N LYS A 377 25.43 31.79 20.41
CA LYS A 377 25.77 32.54 21.62
C LYS A 377 26.01 31.67 22.86
N PHE A 378 25.65 30.39 22.82
CA PHE A 378 25.81 29.45 23.92
C PHE A 378 26.99 28.49 23.72
N MET A 379 27.75 28.62 22.62
CA MET A 379 28.88 27.75 22.29
C MET A 379 30.13 28.56 22.03
N THR A 380 31.26 27.98 22.34
CA THR A 380 32.58 28.53 21.97
C THR A 380 32.82 28.29 20.46
N GLU A 381 33.81 29.01 19.90
CA GLU A 381 34.20 28.82 18.50
C GLU A 381 34.68 27.38 18.22
N ASP A 382 35.45 26.80 19.18
CA ASP A 382 35.97 25.44 19.05
C ASP A 382 34.85 24.38 19.12
N GLU A 383 33.88 24.54 20.02
CA GLU A 383 32.70 23.66 20.10
C GLU A 383 31.84 23.74 18.82
N MET A 384 31.61 24.95 18.31
CA MET A 384 30.86 25.16 17.08
C MET A 384 31.57 24.53 15.90
N LYS A 385 32.89 24.67 15.80
CA LYS A 385 33.70 24.05 14.77
C LYS A 385 33.64 22.52 14.86
N ALA A 386 33.83 21.98 16.05
CA ALA A 386 33.76 20.52 16.27
C ALA A 386 32.40 19.95 15.85
N LEU A 387 31.30 20.66 16.14
CA LEU A 387 29.95 20.26 15.73
C LEU A 387 29.77 20.32 14.21
N ILE A 388 30.23 21.36 13.53
CA ILE A 388 30.19 21.50 12.08
C ILE A 388 31.01 20.39 11.40
N ASP A 389 32.23 20.13 11.91
CA ASP A 389 33.12 19.07 11.39
C ASP A 389 32.49 17.68 11.56
N ALA A 390 31.87 17.41 12.74
CA ALA A 390 31.16 16.14 12.99
C ALA A 390 29.97 15.93 12.05
N MET A 391 29.28 17.01 11.65
CA MET A 391 28.18 16.96 10.69
C MET A 391 28.63 16.91 9.23
N GLY A 392 29.94 16.94 8.95
CA GLY A 392 30.47 17.09 7.59
C GLY A 392 29.93 18.33 6.89
N GLY A 393 29.79 19.44 7.65
CA GLY A 393 29.23 20.70 7.15
C GLY A 393 30.22 21.44 6.28
N GLU A 394 29.77 21.90 5.12
CA GLU A 394 30.53 22.69 4.16
C GLU A 394 29.82 24.02 3.88
N LYS A 395 30.54 24.96 3.24
CA LYS A 395 29.93 26.23 2.81
C LYS A 395 28.71 25.96 1.93
N GLY A 396 27.63 26.65 2.20
CA GLY A 396 26.36 26.46 1.49
C GLY A 396 25.41 25.43 2.14
N ASP A 397 25.78 24.79 3.25
CA ASP A 397 24.96 23.77 3.90
C ASP A 397 24.06 24.34 5.01
N LEU A 398 22.95 23.66 5.27
CA LEU A 398 22.07 23.87 6.43
C LEU A 398 22.10 22.62 7.31
N LEU A 399 22.58 22.79 8.55
CA LEU A 399 22.60 21.74 9.56
C LEU A 399 21.39 21.92 10.49
N LEU A 400 20.62 20.86 10.70
CA LEU A 400 19.41 20.86 11.52
C LEU A 400 19.55 19.82 12.63
N PHE A 401 19.18 20.17 13.87
CA PHE A 401 19.39 19.32 15.05
C PHE A 401 18.11 19.16 15.85
N ALA A 402 17.86 17.93 16.31
CA ALA A 402 16.86 17.61 17.32
C ALA A 402 17.54 17.06 18.57
N ALA A 403 17.00 17.40 19.74
CA ALA A 403 17.51 17.00 21.05
C ALA A 403 16.34 16.72 21.98
N ASP A 404 16.12 15.44 22.29
CA ASP A 404 15.08 14.94 23.22
C ASP A 404 15.31 13.44 23.48
N LYS A 405 14.33 12.73 24.05
CA LYS A 405 14.29 11.25 24.07
C LYS A 405 14.49 10.69 22.65
N ASN A 406 15.18 9.55 22.51
CA ASN A 406 15.52 8.96 21.20
C ASN A 406 14.32 8.82 20.27
N LYS A 407 13.15 8.36 20.77
CA LYS A 407 11.93 8.23 19.98
C LYS A 407 11.56 9.55 19.28
N VAL A 408 11.52 10.65 20.05
CA VAL A 408 11.20 11.99 19.49
C VAL A 408 12.25 12.44 18.48
N VAL A 409 13.55 12.23 18.78
CA VAL A 409 14.65 12.60 17.86
C VAL A 409 14.53 11.86 16.55
N PHE A 410 14.25 10.56 16.56
CA PHE A 410 14.08 9.75 15.37
C PHE A 410 12.83 10.14 14.58
N ASP A 411 11.68 10.29 15.24
CA ASP A 411 10.44 10.70 14.59
C ASP A 411 10.59 12.07 13.91
N VAL A 412 11.21 13.03 14.58
CA VAL A 412 11.45 14.38 14.06
C VAL A 412 12.39 14.35 12.86
N LEU A 413 13.58 13.78 13.01
CA LEU A 413 14.62 13.85 11.97
C LEU A 413 14.30 12.92 10.79
N GLY A 414 13.71 11.75 11.03
CA GLY A 414 13.29 10.84 9.99
C GLY A 414 12.24 11.46 9.05
N ASN A 415 11.22 12.11 9.63
CA ASN A 415 10.21 12.80 8.84
C ASN A 415 10.75 14.08 8.19
N LEU A 416 11.57 14.86 8.91
CA LEU A 416 12.20 16.08 8.38
C LEU A 416 13.11 15.78 7.18
N ARG A 417 13.84 14.66 7.23
CA ARG A 417 14.67 14.14 6.14
C ARG A 417 13.85 13.92 4.86
N LEU A 418 12.69 13.26 4.98
CA LEU A 418 11.79 13.00 3.87
C LEU A 418 11.15 14.28 3.32
N GLU A 419 10.71 15.16 4.20
CA GLU A 419 10.12 16.46 3.82
C GLU A 419 11.12 17.33 3.04
N LEU A 420 12.36 17.44 3.55
CA LEU A 420 13.43 18.16 2.86
C LEU A 420 13.76 17.54 1.50
N ALA A 421 13.89 16.22 1.43
CA ALA A 421 14.19 15.53 0.18
C ALA A 421 13.10 15.76 -0.88
N LYS A 422 11.83 15.80 -0.45
CA LYS A 422 10.69 16.14 -1.30
C LYS A 422 10.74 17.60 -1.77
N GLN A 423 10.99 18.55 -0.86
CA GLN A 423 11.09 19.98 -1.21
C GLN A 423 12.24 20.27 -2.17
N LEU A 424 13.33 19.50 -2.07
CA LEU A 424 14.52 19.63 -2.90
C LEU A 424 14.45 18.82 -4.20
N ASP A 425 13.38 18.03 -4.40
CA ASP A 425 13.19 17.12 -5.54
C ASP A 425 14.39 16.19 -5.80
N ILE A 426 15.01 15.68 -4.73
CA ILE A 426 16.21 14.81 -4.81
C ILE A 426 15.88 13.32 -4.74
N ILE A 427 14.62 12.95 -4.61
CA ILE A 427 14.17 11.55 -4.55
C ILE A 427 14.00 11.02 -5.98
N PRO A 428 14.83 10.05 -6.44
CA PRO A 428 14.69 9.47 -7.78
C PRO A 428 13.34 8.74 -7.90
N LYS A 429 12.53 9.09 -8.91
CA LYS A 429 11.17 8.53 -9.11
C LYS A 429 11.15 7.19 -9.83
N ASP A 430 12.17 6.94 -10.65
CA ASP A 430 12.33 5.75 -11.50
C ASP A 430 13.16 4.63 -10.84
N LYS A 431 13.56 4.80 -9.57
CA LYS A 431 14.42 3.90 -8.84
C LYS A 431 13.61 3.03 -7.88
N PHE A 432 13.81 1.72 -7.97
CA PHE A 432 13.28 0.75 -7.01
C PHE A 432 14.43 0.26 -6.12
N ASN A 433 14.45 0.69 -4.87
CA ASN A 433 15.50 0.34 -3.92
C ASN A 433 14.92 -0.50 -2.79
N PHE A 434 15.35 -1.76 -2.72
CA PHE A 434 14.91 -2.74 -1.73
C PHE A 434 15.87 -2.79 -0.56
N LEU A 435 15.33 -3.07 0.62
CA LEU A 435 16.09 -3.21 1.86
C LEU A 435 15.38 -4.19 2.79
N TRP A 436 16.11 -5.15 3.35
CA TRP A 436 15.63 -5.90 4.51
C TRP A 436 16.01 -5.17 5.79
N VAL A 437 15.03 -4.97 6.67
CA VAL A 437 15.28 -4.55 8.06
C VAL A 437 15.04 -5.75 8.95
N THR A 438 15.99 -6.06 9.83
CA THR A 438 16.03 -7.26 10.67
C THR A 438 16.32 -6.93 12.13
N GLU A 439 16.26 -7.91 13.01
CA GLU A 439 16.58 -7.76 14.43
C GLU A 439 15.77 -6.65 15.12
N PHE A 440 14.46 -6.64 14.89
CA PHE A 440 13.55 -5.73 15.57
C PHE A 440 13.56 -5.97 17.10
N PRO A 441 13.21 -4.97 17.92
CA PRO A 441 12.85 -5.23 19.30
C PRO A 441 11.72 -6.25 19.40
N LEU A 442 11.77 -7.15 20.37
CA LEU A 442 10.68 -8.10 20.61
C LEU A 442 9.48 -7.41 21.22
N PHE A 443 9.74 -6.44 22.09
CA PHE A 443 8.76 -5.69 22.84
C PHE A 443 8.90 -4.19 22.62
N GLU A 444 7.79 -3.48 22.71
CA GLU A 444 7.71 -2.04 22.82
C GLU A 444 7.00 -1.68 24.15
N TRP A 445 7.51 -0.66 24.85
CA TRP A 445 6.87 -0.18 26.07
C TRP A 445 5.72 0.77 25.72
N SER A 446 4.50 0.44 26.15
CA SER A 446 3.34 1.30 26.05
C SER A 446 3.23 2.18 27.31
N GLU A 447 3.42 3.47 27.16
CA GLU A 447 3.20 4.44 28.26
C GLU A 447 1.71 4.51 28.66
N GLU A 448 0.80 4.31 27.69
CA GLU A 448 -0.64 4.35 27.93
C GLU A 448 -1.11 3.15 28.74
N GLU A 449 -0.67 1.95 28.37
CA GLU A 449 -1.04 0.71 29.04
C GLU A 449 -0.13 0.37 30.22
N ASN A 450 0.99 1.10 30.39
CA ASN A 450 2.01 0.87 31.40
C ASN A 450 2.50 -0.59 31.44
N ARG A 451 2.72 -1.18 30.24
CA ARG A 451 3.20 -2.56 30.06
C ARG A 451 3.94 -2.72 28.73
N TYR A 452 4.62 -3.84 28.57
CA TYR A 452 5.16 -4.23 27.28
C TYR A 452 4.03 -4.70 26.34
N THR A 453 4.13 -4.31 25.07
CA THR A 453 3.36 -4.84 23.94
C THR A 453 4.30 -5.52 22.97
N ALA A 454 3.83 -6.48 22.19
CA ALA A 454 4.64 -7.09 21.15
C ALA A 454 4.87 -6.09 20.00
N MET A 455 6.11 -5.96 19.54
CA MET A 455 6.42 -5.10 18.39
C MET A 455 5.72 -5.59 17.10
N HIS A 456 5.65 -6.91 16.90
CA HIS A 456 4.96 -7.55 15.78
C HIS A 456 3.71 -8.29 16.26
N HIS A 457 3.90 -9.49 16.83
CA HIS A 457 2.81 -10.30 17.39
C HIS A 457 3.33 -11.26 18.48
N PRO A 458 2.45 -11.81 19.33
CA PRO A 458 2.84 -12.63 20.49
C PRO A 458 3.56 -13.96 20.15
N PHE A 459 3.58 -14.37 18.89
CA PHE A 459 4.14 -15.62 18.43
C PHE A 459 5.53 -15.46 17.81
N THR A 460 6.11 -14.27 17.87
CA THR A 460 7.43 -13.96 17.32
C THR A 460 8.54 -14.54 18.18
N MET A 461 9.44 -15.32 17.58
CA MET A 461 10.58 -15.93 18.27
C MET A 461 11.62 -14.86 18.65
N PRO A 462 12.07 -14.80 19.91
CA PRO A 462 13.25 -14.01 20.27
C PRO A 462 14.52 -14.60 19.65
N MET A 463 15.56 -13.77 19.50
CA MET A 463 16.90 -14.25 19.15
C MET A 463 17.41 -15.20 20.25
N GLU A 464 18.04 -16.30 19.87
CA GLU A 464 18.51 -17.32 20.82
C GLU A 464 19.51 -16.75 21.85
N GLU A 465 20.38 -15.85 21.40
CA GLU A 465 21.37 -15.20 22.27
C GLU A 465 20.76 -14.18 23.25
N ASP A 466 19.50 -13.81 23.09
CA ASP A 466 18.81 -12.86 23.96
C ASP A 466 17.78 -13.56 24.90
N LEU A 467 17.64 -14.88 24.86
CA LEU A 467 16.64 -15.62 25.66
C LEU A 467 16.77 -15.38 27.17
N ASP A 468 17.99 -15.29 27.69
CA ASP A 468 18.25 -15.03 29.11
C ASP A 468 17.80 -13.61 29.54
N LYS A 469 17.69 -12.67 28.58
CA LYS A 469 17.24 -11.31 28.83
C LYS A 469 15.74 -11.20 29.01
N LEU A 470 14.95 -12.18 28.58
CA LEU A 470 13.50 -12.19 28.77
C LEU A 470 13.11 -11.93 30.23
N ASP A 471 13.88 -12.50 31.17
CA ASP A 471 13.61 -12.38 32.60
C ASP A 471 14.30 -11.18 33.26
N THR A 472 15.41 -10.68 32.69
CA THR A 472 16.27 -9.66 33.31
C THR A 472 16.15 -8.27 32.69
N ASP A 473 15.97 -8.20 31.37
CA ASP A 473 15.87 -6.95 30.59
C ASP A 473 15.04 -7.14 29.32
N PRO A 474 13.71 -7.34 29.44
CA PRO A 474 12.83 -7.63 28.29
C PRO A 474 12.90 -6.57 27.19
N GLY A 475 13.13 -5.31 27.55
CA GLY A 475 13.22 -4.18 26.61
C GLY A 475 14.40 -4.25 25.64
N SER A 476 15.44 -5.04 25.94
CA SER A 476 16.61 -5.23 25.08
C SER A 476 16.60 -6.52 24.25
N VAL A 477 15.54 -7.33 24.36
CA VAL A 477 15.40 -8.58 23.61
C VAL A 477 15.09 -8.29 22.16
N ARG A 478 15.88 -8.86 21.24
CA ARG A 478 15.65 -8.76 19.80
C ARG A 478 14.80 -9.94 19.32
N ALA A 479 14.02 -9.67 18.28
CA ALA A 479 13.16 -10.63 17.61
C ALA A 479 13.82 -11.20 16.36
N LYS A 480 13.55 -12.46 16.03
CA LYS A 480 13.80 -13.05 14.71
C LYS A 480 12.74 -12.59 13.71
N ALA A 481 12.60 -11.26 13.57
CA ALA A 481 11.66 -10.60 12.69
C ALA A 481 12.38 -9.85 11.55
N TYR A 482 11.72 -9.72 10.43
CA TYR A 482 12.28 -9.13 9.22
C TYR A 482 11.18 -8.49 8.37
N ASP A 483 11.42 -7.25 7.93
CA ASP A 483 10.55 -6.51 7.02
C ASP A 483 11.27 -6.23 5.72
N ILE A 484 10.56 -6.34 4.61
CA ILE A 484 11.03 -5.93 3.29
C ILE A 484 10.51 -4.54 2.96
N ILE A 485 11.44 -3.65 2.72
CA ILE A 485 11.18 -2.23 2.45
C ILE A 485 11.44 -1.94 0.97
N LEU A 486 10.56 -1.18 0.36
CA LEU A 486 10.72 -0.65 -0.99
C LEU A 486 10.50 0.86 -0.97
N ASN A 487 11.55 1.63 -1.29
CA ASN A 487 11.45 3.09 -1.42
C ASN A 487 10.82 3.78 -0.19
N GLY A 488 11.21 3.38 1.02
CA GLY A 488 10.67 3.95 2.25
C GLY A 488 9.29 3.43 2.67
N ASN A 489 8.80 2.38 2.01
CA ASN A 489 7.54 1.72 2.36
C ASN A 489 7.80 0.25 2.72
N GLU A 490 7.28 -0.19 3.84
CA GLU A 490 7.17 -1.60 4.17
C GLU A 490 6.18 -2.26 3.21
N ILE A 491 6.65 -3.19 2.39
CA ILE A 491 5.82 -3.95 1.46
C ILE A 491 5.46 -5.32 1.98
N GLY A 492 6.12 -5.78 3.02
CA GLY A 492 5.83 -7.03 3.69
C GLY A 492 6.70 -7.21 4.92
N GLY A 493 6.25 -8.06 5.83
CA GLY A 493 6.96 -8.37 7.06
C GLY A 493 6.67 -9.79 7.53
N GLY A 494 7.55 -10.29 8.36
CA GLY A 494 7.44 -11.63 8.90
C GLY A 494 8.39 -11.92 10.06
N SER A 495 8.31 -13.13 10.57
CA SER A 495 9.20 -13.60 11.63
C SER A 495 9.32 -15.12 11.65
N VAL A 496 10.30 -15.61 12.35
CA VAL A 496 10.31 -16.98 12.87
C VAL A 496 9.32 -17.05 14.02
N ARG A 497 8.57 -18.15 14.14
CA ARG A 497 7.53 -18.32 15.16
C ARG A 497 8.07 -19.09 16.35
N ILE A 498 7.55 -18.77 17.53
CA ILE A 498 7.77 -19.59 18.71
C ILE A 498 7.10 -20.96 18.48
N HIS A 499 7.85 -22.04 18.69
CA HIS A 499 7.36 -23.42 18.62
C HIS A 499 7.60 -24.20 19.92
N GLN A 500 8.11 -23.52 20.95
CA GLN A 500 8.44 -24.06 22.26
C GLN A 500 7.47 -23.50 23.31
N ASP A 501 6.78 -24.36 24.03
CA ASP A 501 5.74 -23.98 24.98
C ASP A 501 6.26 -23.07 26.09
N ASP A 502 7.44 -23.35 26.62
CA ASP A 502 8.06 -22.57 27.71
C ASP A 502 8.40 -21.14 27.29
N ILE A 503 8.89 -20.94 26.08
CA ILE A 503 9.15 -19.61 25.52
C ILE A 503 7.83 -18.88 25.26
N GLN A 504 6.82 -19.58 24.75
CA GLN A 504 5.50 -18.98 24.50
C GLN A 504 4.81 -18.55 25.79
N GLU A 505 4.89 -19.35 26.84
CA GLU A 505 4.33 -19.00 28.16
C GLU A 505 5.03 -17.74 28.72
N LYS A 506 6.37 -17.67 28.65
CA LYS A 506 7.13 -16.48 29.04
C LYS A 506 6.74 -15.24 28.23
N MET A 507 6.59 -15.41 26.91
CA MET A 507 6.16 -14.31 26.04
C MET A 507 4.81 -13.73 26.48
N PHE A 508 3.81 -14.57 26.74
CA PHE A 508 2.51 -14.11 27.24
C PHE A 508 2.60 -13.42 28.60
N GLU A 509 3.42 -13.98 29.52
CA GLU A 509 3.65 -13.36 30.84
C GLU A 509 4.21 -11.93 30.70
N LYS A 510 5.21 -11.71 29.83
CA LYS A 510 5.81 -10.39 29.62
C LYS A 510 4.84 -9.41 28.95
N LEU A 511 3.90 -9.90 28.17
CA LEU A 511 2.80 -9.11 27.57
C LEU A 511 1.65 -8.84 28.56
N GLY A 512 1.72 -9.37 29.79
CA GLY A 512 0.73 -9.14 30.83
C GLY A 512 -0.50 -10.04 30.76
N PHE A 513 -0.47 -11.12 29.95
CA PHE A 513 -1.55 -12.11 29.94
C PHE A 513 -1.46 -13.01 31.17
N THR A 514 -2.61 -13.27 31.80
CA THR A 514 -2.74 -14.42 32.69
C THR A 514 -2.80 -15.71 31.86
N LYS A 515 -2.52 -16.84 32.49
CA LYS A 515 -2.57 -18.13 31.79
C LYS A 515 -3.98 -18.42 31.26
N GLU A 516 -5.01 -18.07 32.04
CA GLU A 516 -6.42 -18.22 31.69
C GLU A 516 -6.78 -17.35 30.45
N GLU A 517 -6.35 -16.11 30.42
CA GLU A 517 -6.57 -15.20 29.28
C GLU A 517 -5.89 -15.71 28.01
N ALA A 518 -4.62 -16.09 28.09
CA ALA A 518 -3.88 -16.66 26.96
C ALA A 518 -4.56 -17.91 26.39
N TYR A 519 -5.00 -18.84 27.28
CA TYR A 519 -5.73 -20.04 26.84
C TYR A 519 -7.14 -19.73 26.33
N SER A 520 -7.82 -18.72 26.88
CA SER A 520 -9.13 -18.28 26.38
C SER A 520 -9.03 -17.76 24.93
N GLN A 521 -7.99 -17.01 24.61
CA GLN A 521 -7.81 -16.43 23.27
C GLN A 521 -7.14 -17.40 22.28
N PHE A 522 -6.02 -18.01 22.68
CA PHE A 522 -5.12 -18.77 21.81
C PHE A 522 -5.04 -20.26 22.16
N GLY A 523 -5.90 -20.76 23.05
CA GLY A 523 -5.81 -22.11 23.58
C GLY A 523 -5.85 -23.22 22.52
N PHE A 524 -6.57 -23.01 21.41
CA PHE A 524 -6.59 -23.98 20.31
C PHE A 524 -5.22 -24.11 19.63
N LEU A 525 -4.48 -23.03 19.45
CA LEU A 525 -3.11 -23.03 18.90
C LEU A 525 -2.13 -23.64 19.90
N MET A 526 -2.17 -23.19 21.16
CA MET A 526 -1.31 -23.72 22.23
C MET A 526 -1.55 -25.22 22.46
N THR A 527 -2.81 -25.67 22.33
CA THR A 527 -3.12 -27.11 22.42
C THR A 527 -2.54 -27.88 21.23
N ALA A 528 -2.62 -27.32 20.01
CA ALA A 528 -2.04 -27.94 18.83
C ALA A 528 -0.52 -28.13 18.96
N PHE A 529 0.17 -27.17 19.56
CA PHE A 529 1.63 -27.23 19.76
C PHE A 529 2.07 -28.42 20.62
N LYS A 530 1.23 -28.94 21.50
CA LYS A 530 1.51 -30.14 22.32
C LYS A 530 1.63 -31.42 21.49
N TYR A 531 1.20 -31.42 20.23
CA TYR A 531 1.22 -32.59 19.36
C TYR A 531 2.40 -32.60 18.37
N GLY A 532 3.43 -31.81 18.64
CA GLY A 532 4.64 -31.75 17.82
C GLY A 532 4.53 -30.72 16.70
N VAL A 533 5.05 -29.55 16.97
CA VAL A 533 5.10 -28.45 16.01
C VAL A 533 6.51 -28.31 15.42
N PRO A 534 6.65 -28.24 14.09
CA PRO A 534 7.95 -27.98 13.49
C PRO A 534 8.38 -26.52 13.74
N PRO A 535 9.70 -26.21 13.77
CA PRO A 535 10.17 -24.84 13.59
C PRO A 535 9.56 -24.28 12.31
N HIS A 536 9.01 -23.08 12.33
CA HIS A 536 8.37 -22.47 11.17
C HIS A 536 8.49 -20.96 11.16
N ALA A 537 8.40 -20.39 9.98
CA ALA A 537 8.54 -18.97 9.74
C ALA A 537 7.69 -18.54 8.52
N GLY A 538 7.33 -17.30 8.46
CA GLY A 538 6.53 -16.81 7.35
C GLY A 538 6.68 -15.32 7.09
N LEU A 539 6.03 -14.87 6.02
CA LEU A 539 5.99 -13.48 5.61
C LEU A 539 4.64 -13.18 4.97
N ALA A 540 4.15 -11.96 5.14
CA ALA A 540 2.98 -11.47 4.44
C ALA A 540 3.32 -10.18 3.69
N TYR A 541 3.01 -10.14 2.39
CA TYR A 541 3.05 -8.89 1.61
C TYR A 541 1.71 -8.16 1.68
N GLY A 542 1.75 -6.86 1.89
CA GLY A 542 0.63 -5.97 1.61
C GLY A 542 0.43 -5.84 0.11
N PHE A 543 -0.39 -6.70 -0.49
CA PHE A 543 -0.50 -6.83 -1.94
C PHE A 543 -0.96 -5.54 -2.62
N ASP A 544 -1.88 -4.81 -2.00
CA ASP A 544 -2.37 -3.53 -2.53
C ASP A 544 -1.24 -2.49 -2.58
N ARG A 545 -0.44 -2.38 -1.51
CA ARG A 545 0.71 -1.46 -1.44
C ARG A 545 1.80 -1.84 -2.43
N LEU A 546 2.10 -3.14 -2.55
CA LEU A 546 3.08 -3.64 -3.51
C LEU A 546 2.69 -3.26 -4.95
N VAL A 547 1.43 -3.51 -5.34
CA VAL A 547 0.93 -3.17 -6.67
C VAL A 547 0.88 -1.65 -6.88
N MET A 548 0.53 -0.87 -5.86
CA MET A 548 0.56 0.60 -5.89
C MET A 548 1.95 1.13 -6.24
N LEU A 549 2.98 0.63 -5.55
CA LEU A 549 4.38 1.03 -5.80
C LEU A 549 4.86 0.58 -7.18
N MET A 550 4.50 -0.61 -7.63
CA MET A 550 4.82 -1.11 -8.98
C MET A 550 4.12 -0.29 -10.07
N ALA A 551 2.91 0.19 -9.82
CA ALA A 551 2.16 1.06 -10.74
C ALA A 551 2.66 2.50 -10.75
N GLY A 552 3.43 2.91 -9.74
CA GLY A 552 3.90 4.29 -9.58
C GLY A 552 2.77 5.27 -9.28
N VAL A 553 1.75 4.84 -8.51
CA VAL A 553 0.62 5.66 -8.08
C VAL A 553 0.66 5.93 -6.58
N ASP A 554 0.02 7.01 -6.14
CA ASP A 554 0.15 7.52 -4.77
C ASP A 554 -0.93 6.97 -3.80
N SER A 555 -1.88 6.18 -4.29
CA SER A 555 -2.97 5.64 -3.47
C SER A 555 -3.32 4.22 -3.85
N ILE A 556 -3.54 3.35 -2.85
CA ILE A 556 -4.03 1.98 -3.08
C ILE A 556 -5.43 1.94 -3.71
N ARG A 557 -6.22 3.02 -3.62
CA ARG A 557 -7.52 3.14 -4.29
C ARG A 557 -7.42 3.10 -5.82
N GLU A 558 -6.25 3.43 -6.38
CA GLU A 558 -5.99 3.34 -7.83
C GLU A 558 -5.72 1.90 -8.30
N VAL A 559 -5.46 0.96 -7.39
CA VAL A 559 -5.14 -0.46 -7.67
C VAL A 559 -6.15 -1.44 -7.07
N ILE A 560 -7.19 -0.94 -6.41
CA ILE A 560 -8.33 -1.71 -5.88
C ILE A 560 -9.57 -1.38 -6.72
N ALA A 561 -10.31 -2.41 -7.16
CA ALA A 561 -11.47 -2.20 -8.04
C ALA A 561 -12.56 -1.34 -7.38
N PHE A 562 -12.95 -1.66 -6.15
CA PHE A 562 -14.01 -0.99 -5.40
C PHE A 562 -13.54 -0.64 -3.98
N PRO A 563 -12.70 0.42 -3.84
CA PRO A 563 -12.18 0.84 -2.55
C PRO A 563 -13.22 1.61 -1.75
N LYS A 564 -13.01 1.70 -0.43
CA LYS A 564 -13.74 2.60 0.46
C LYS A 564 -13.09 3.99 0.44
N VAL A 565 -13.88 5.02 0.73
CA VAL A 565 -13.39 6.39 0.97
C VAL A 565 -12.81 6.52 2.39
N LYS A 566 -12.37 7.72 2.75
CA LYS A 566 -11.61 7.96 3.99
C LYS A 566 -12.37 7.61 5.27
N ASP A 567 -13.69 7.73 5.28
CA ASP A 567 -14.59 7.38 6.39
C ASP A 567 -15.04 5.91 6.38
N ALA A 568 -14.37 5.06 5.61
CA ALA A 568 -14.68 3.63 5.42
C ALA A 568 -16.00 3.35 4.69
N SER A 569 -16.65 4.35 4.09
CA SER A 569 -17.88 4.16 3.32
C SER A 569 -17.62 3.83 1.84
N CYS A 570 -18.63 3.30 1.16
CA CYS A 570 -18.64 3.07 -0.29
C CYS A 570 -19.69 3.96 -0.95
N LEU A 571 -19.26 5.02 -1.61
CA LEU A 571 -20.16 5.99 -2.27
C LEU A 571 -20.97 5.39 -3.44
N MET A 572 -20.53 4.25 -3.99
CA MET A 572 -21.22 3.63 -5.11
C MET A 572 -22.44 2.82 -4.68
N CYS A 573 -22.35 2.13 -3.54
CA CYS A 573 -23.43 1.26 -3.05
C CYS A 573 -24.01 1.70 -1.70
N ASN A 574 -23.59 2.87 -1.19
CA ASN A 574 -24.00 3.43 0.09
C ASN A 574 -23.81 2.44 1.25
N ALA A 575 -22.63 1.77 1.30
CA ALA A 575 -22.28 0.88 2.40
C ALA A 575 -21.31 1.61 3.36
N PRO A 576 -21.46 1.48 4.70
CA PRO A 576 -22.50 0.73 5.39
C PRO A 576 -23.88 1.39 5.26
N SER A 577 -24.95 0.60 5.44
CA SER A 577 -26.32 1.07 5.36
C SER A 577 -27.18 0.42 6.43
N PRO A 578 -28.29 1.05 6.85
CA PRO A 578 -29.25 0.46 7.76
C PRO A 578 -29.79 -0.87 7.24
N VAL A 579 -30.07 -1.78 8.14
CA VAL A 579 -30.73 -3.07 7.85
C VAL A 579 -32.16 -3.08 8.37
N ALA A 580 -32.99 -3.97 7.83
CA ALA A 580 -34.38 -4.06 8.28
C ALA A 580 -34.47 -4.55 9.74
N LYS A 581 -35.41 -4.00 10.50
CA LYS A 581 -35.60 -4.30 11.94
C LYS A 581 -35.76 -5.81 12.21
N ASN A 582 -36.49 -6.53 11.37
CA ASN A 582 -36.64 -7.98 11.50
C ASN A 582 -35.32 -8.75 11.40
N GLN A 583 -34.35 -8.23 10.65
CA GLN A 583 -33.01 -8.84 10.56
C GLN A 583 -32.23 -8.68 11.87
N LEU A 584 -32.36 -7.54 12.54
CA LEU A 584 -31.78 -7.34 13.88
C LEU A 584 -32.47 -8.21 14.93
N GLU A 585 -33.81 -8.29 14.91
CA GLU A 585 -34.58 -9.13 15.80
C GLU A 585 -34.20 -10.62 15.67
N GLU A 586 -34.00 -11.13 14.44
CA GLU A 586 -33.54 -12.50 14.21
C GLU A 586 -32.13 -12.78 14.78
N LEU A 587 -31.31 -11.74 14.91
CA LEU A 587 -29.96 -11.81 15.46
C LEU A 587 -29.95 -11.56 16.98
N GLY A 588 -31.07 -11.15 17.58
CA GLY A 588 -31.14 -10.74 18.97
C GLY A 588 -30.37 -9.46 19.27
N ILE A 589 -30.32 -8.54 18.31
CA ILE A 589 -29.60 -7.25 18.38
C ILE A 589 -30.61 -6.12 18.39
N GLU A 590 -30.36 -5.11 19.22
CA GLU A 590 -31.14 -3.88 19.31
C GLU A 590 -30.21 -2.68 19.14
N LEU A 591 -30.65 -1.65 18.43
CA LEU A 591 -29.89 -0.40 18.31
C LEU A 591 -30.05 0.40 19.60
N THR A 592 -29.04 1.18 19.96
CA THR A 592 -29.13 2.17 21.03
C THR A 592 -29.97 3.36 20.57
N GLU A 593 -30.61 4.07 21.52
CA GLU A 593 -31.37 5.28 21.21
C GLU A 593 -30.56 6.30 20.41
N GLU A 594 -29.29 6.49 20.77
CA GLU A 594 -28.36 7.38 20.06
C GLU A 594 -28.17 6.98 18.59
N ALA A 595 -27.99 5.67 18.30
CA ALA A 595 -27.85 5.18 16.94
C ALA A 595 -29.14 5.32 16.11
N GLU A 596 -30.32 5.16 16.75
CA GLU A 596 -31.62 5.40 16.08
C GLU A 596 -31.83 6.88 15.77
N GLU A 597 -31.41 7.79 16.66
CA GLU A 597 -31.47 9.23 16.44
C GLU A 597 -30.56 9.64 15.27
N GLU A 598 -29.30 9.21 15.25
CA GLU A 598 -28.36 9.48 14.15
C GLU A 598 -28.89 8.99 12.79
N LEU A 599 -29.48 7.79 12.75
CA LEU A 599 -30.09 7.26 11.53
C LEU A 599 -31.30 8.08 11.06
N SER A 600 -32.09 8.63 11.98
CA SER A 600 -33.26 9.45 11.65
C SER A 600 -32.87 10.82 11.10
N GLU A 601 -31.80 11.42 11.62
CA GLU A 601 -31.26 12.70 11.17
C GLU A 601 -30.57 12.58 9.81
N GLY A 602 -29.72 11.55 9.60
CA GLY A 602 -29.06 11.27 8.32
C GLY A 602 -30.02 10.96 7.17
N GLY A 603 -31.13 10.25 7.45
CA GLY A 603 -32.17 9.98 6.46
C GLY A 603 -32.98 11.20 6.03
N ALA A 604 -32.99 12.26 6.83
CA ALA A 604 -33.66 13.52 6.49
C ALA A 604 -32.82 14.39 5.53
N GLU A 605 -31.52 14.32 5.59
CA GLU A 605 -30.60 15.04 4.68
C GLU A 605 -30.58 14.42 3.27
N GLU A 606 -30.55 13.09 3.15
CA GLU A 606 -30.59 12.40 1.84
C GLU A 606 -31.93 12.58 1.09
N SER A 607 -33.01 12.86 1.77
CA SER A 607 -34.31 13.09 1.13
C SER A 607 -34.52 14.54 0.67
N ALA A 608 -33.53 15.43 0.94
CA ALA A 608 -33.59 16.86 0.60
C ALA A 608 -32.64 17.25 -0.57
N GLU A 609 -31.81 16.32 -1.06
CA GLU A 609 -31.00 16.45 -2.28
C GLU A 609 -31.64 15.65 -3.45
#